data_18a1b161c6686ea569112ebb577c3114
#
_entry.id   18a1b161c6686ea569112ebb577c3114
#
_cell.length_a   1.000
_cell.length_b   1.000
_cell.length_c   1.000
_cell.angle_alpha   90.00
_cell.angle_beta   90.00
_cell.angle_gamma   90.00
#
_symmetry.space_group_name_H-M   'P 1'
#
loop_
_entity.id
_entity.type
_entity.pdbx_description
1 polymer ?
#
loop_
_entity_poly.entity_id
_entity_poly.type
_entity_poly.pdbx_seq_one_letter_code
_entity_poly.pdbx_strand_id
1 'polypeptide(L)'
;MTYDYHQYQRNNPNYYTAPISWIKETIDFYVDESDESAKNIKNKILIGIPFHGYSFQKSSSSPSGVVTASQFSQILSGIENNEFDYFSYEEEGEYIIDTGNNVINYPMKEFIEKRLEISKELNIGGIGIWDVGNGKESLIEPF
;
A
#
# COMPACT_ATOMS: atom_id res chain seq x y z
N MET A 1 1.66 -11.26 -3.99
CA MET A 1 0.89 -10.00 -4.10
C MET A 1 0.59 -9.56 -2.68
N THR A 2 1.34 -8.59 -2.17
CA THR A 2 1.24 -8.07 -0.80
C THR A 2 0.50 -6.72 -0.79
N TYR A 3 -0.61 -6.66 -1.49
CA TYR A 3 -1.62 -5.62 -1.45
C TYR A 3 -2.98 -6.28 -1.14
N ASP A 4 -4.05 -5.53 -1.02
CA ASP A 4 -5.37 -6.05 -0.62
C ASP A 4 -5.40 -6.62 0.82
N TYR A 5 -4.63 -6.02 1.73
CA TYR A 5 -4.60 -6.42 3.15
C TYR A 5 -5.99 -6.52 3.78
N HIS A 6 -6.95 -5.72 3.33
CA HIS A 6 -8.35 -5.77 3.76
C HIS A 6 -9.04 -7.12 3.46
N GLN A 7 -8.56 -7.87 2.47
CA GLN A 7 -9.08 -9.22 2.18
C GLN A 7 -8.52 -10.26 3.16
N TYR A 8 -7.29 -10.04 3.63
CA TYR A 8 -6.63 -10.88 4.61
C TYR A 8 -7.11 -10.56 6.04
N GLN A 9 -7.19 -9.29 6.37
CA GLN A 9 -7.57 -8.80 7.69
C GLN A 9 -8.90 -8.07 7.66
N ARG A 10 -9.97 -8.76 8.06
CA ARG A 10 -11.33 -8.20 8.06
C ARG A 10 -11.53 -7.02 9.03
N ASN A 11 -10.75 -6.99 10.11
CA ASN A 11 -10.73 -5.85 11.03
C ASN A 11 -9.48 -5.03 10.78
N ASN A 12 -9.54 -4.12 9.81
CA ASN A 12 -8.47 -3.20 9.43
C ASN A 12 -8.84 -1.78 9.89
N PRO A 13 -8.65 -1.41 11.17
CA PRO A 13 -9.10 -0.14 11.71
C PRO A 13 -8.35 1.07 11.12
N ASN A 14 -7.18 0.84 10.56
CA ASN A 14 -6.34 1.87 9.96
C ASN A 14 -6.50 1.97 8.44
N TYR A 15 -7.34 1.13 7.86
CA TYR A 15 -7.59 1.10 6.40
C TYR A 15 -6.35 0.91 5.54
N TYR A 16 -5.32 0.22 6.05
CA TYR A 16 -4.08 -0.04 5.30
C TYR A 16 -4.32 -0.93 4.09
N THR A 17 -3.55 -0.69 3.03
CA THR A 17 -3.61 -1.50 1.80
C THR A 17 -2.54 -2.57 1.76
N ALA A 18 -1.34 -2.26 2.24
CA ALA A 18 -0.18 -3.15 2.22
C ALA A 18 0.79 -2.82 3.38
N PRO A 19 0.39 -3.04 4.66
CA PRO A 19 1.22 -2.67 5.79
C PRO A 19 2.56 -3.41 5.79
N ILE A 20 3.60 -2.70 6.20
CA ILE A 20 4.99 -3.17 6.21
C ILE A 20 5.15 -4.44 7.05
N SER A 21 4.51 -4.48 8.22
CA SER A 21 4.55 -5.66 9.10
C SER A 21 4.02 -6.90 8.40
N TRP A 22 2.89 -6.78 7.73
CA TRP A 22 2.30 -7.89 6.99
C TRP A 22 3.13 -8.34 5.79
N ILE A 23 3.81 -7.41 5.11
CA ILE A 23 4.76 -7.75 4.03
C ILE A 23 5.90 -8.59 4.59
N LYS A 24 6.51 -8.17 5.71
CA LYS A 24 7.60 -8.89 6.36
C LYS A 24 7.15 -10.29 6.81
N GLU A 25 6.03 -10.39 7.52
CA GLU A 25 5.44 -11.68 7.94
C GLU A 25 5.17 -12.62 6.76
N THR A 26 4.68 -12.07 5.65
CA THR A 26 4.41 -12.85 4.44
C THR A 26 5.70 -13.41 3.85
N ILE A 27 6.77 -12.64 3.82
CA ILE A 27 8.07 -13.10 3.31
C ILE A 27 8.65 -14.14 4.23
N ASP A 28 8.65 -13.90 5.54
CA ASP A 28 9.17 -14.83 6.55
C ASP A 28 8.44 -16.19 6.51
N PHE A 29 7.12 -16.17 6.19
CA PHE A 29 6.35 -17.40 6.03
C PHE A 29 6.84 -18.26 4.86
N TYR A 30 7.29 -17.65 3.75
CA TYR A 30 7.76 -18.38 2.56
C TYR A 30 9.27 -18.67 2.55
N VAL A 31 10.03 -18.01 3.41
CA VAL A 31 11.49 -18.10 3.44
C VAL A 31 11.95 -18.59 4.80
N ASP A 32 12.16 -19.90 4.91
CA ASP A 32 12.86 -20.47 6.08
C ASP A 32 14.35 -20.19 5.99
N GLU A 33 14.85 -19.23 6.76
CA GLU A 33 16.27 -18.84 6.76
C GLU A 33 17.22 -19.94 7.27
N SER A 34 16.69 -20.97 7.92
CA SER A 34 17.48 -22.14 8.34
C SER A 34 17.81 -23.08 7.18
N ASP A 35 17.11 -22.97 6.04
CA ASP A 35 17.32 -23.76 4.84
C ASP A 35 18.19 -23.01 3.82
N GLU A 36 19.37 -23.54 3.53
CA GLU A 36 20.26 -22.97 2.49
C GLU A 36 19.61 -22.85 1.11
N SER A 37 18.64 -23.72 0.79
CA SER A 37 17.89 -23.64 -0.46
C SER A 37 16.95 -22.42 -0.48
N ALA A 38 16.47 -21.96 0.66
CA ALA A 38 15.62 -20.79 0.78
C ALA A 38 16.34 -19.48 0.42
N LYS A 39 17.65 -19.39 0.66
CA LYS A 39 18.46 -18.25 0.23
C LYS A 39 18.43 -18.03 -1.28
N ASN A 40 18.34 -19.12 -2.05
CA ASN A 40 18.24 -19.05 -3.51
C ASN A 40 16.82 -18.65 -3.99
N ILE A 41 15.83 -18.74 -3.12
CA ILE A 41 14.44 -18.36 -3.44
C ILE A 41 14.24 -16.86 -3.24
N LYS A 42 14.90 -16.24 -2.26
CA LYS A 42 14.78 -14.80 -1.95
C LYS A 42 14.92 -13.91 -3.20
N ASN A 43 15.92 -14.16 -4.01
CA ASN A 43 16.19 -13.40 -5.24
C ASN A 43 15.08 -13.51 -6.31
N LYS A 44 14.14 -14.44 -6.14
CA LYS A 44 13.02 -14.67 -7.05
C LYS A 44 11.69 -14.09 -6.51
N ILE A 45 11.71 -13.60 -5.27
CA ILE A 45 10.54 -13.02 -4.62
C ILE A 45 10.44 -11.55 -5.03
N LEU A 46 9.27 -11.15 -5.51
CA LEU A 46 8.89 -9.77 -5.72
C LEU A 46 7.73 -9.43 -4.78
N ILE A 47 7.84 -8.33 -4.03
CA ILE A 47 6.72 -7.78 -3.27
C ILE A 47 5.77 -7.13 -4.27
N GLY A 48 4.50 -7.57 -4.33
CA GLY A 48 3.47 -6.88 -5.08
C GLY A 48 2.96 -5.68 -4.30
N ILE A 49 2.94 -4.50 -4.91
CA ILE A 49 2.44 -3.27 -4.30
C ILE A 49 1.38 -2.60 -5.18
N PRO A 50 0.37 -1.94 -4.59
CA PRO A 50 -0.64 -1.23 -5.36
C PRO A 50 -0.15 0.17 -5.76
N PHE A 51 -0.52 0.63 -6.96
CA PHE A 51 -0.43 2.03 -7.40
C PHE A 51 -1.79 2.73 -7.38
N HIS A 52 -2.76 2.14 -6.73
CA HIS A 52 -4.09 2.69 -6.53
C HIS A 52 -4.42 2.71 -5.04
N GLY A 53 -5.39 3.52 -4.69
CA GLY A 53 -5.97 3.54 -3.36
C GLY A 53 -7.27 2.75 -3.28
N TYR A 54 -7.88 2.77 -2.10
CA TYR A 54 -9.20 2.20 -1.84
C TYR A 54 -10.09 3.20 -1.12
N SER A 55 -11.39 3.13 -1.43
CA SER A 55 -12.44 3.78 -0.65
C SER A 55 -13.12 2.75 0.23
N PHE A 56 -13.22 3.03 1.52
CA PHE A 56 -13.87 2.18 2.52
C PHE A 56 -15.09 2.90 3.09
N GLN A 57 -16.22 2.22 3.23
CA GLN A 57 -17.32 2.75 4.01
C GLN A 57 -17.00 2.64 5.51
N LYS A 58 -17.21 3.70 6.28
CA LYS A 58 -16.97 3.70 7.74
C LYS A 58 -17.77 2.63 8.51
N SER A 59 -18.91 2.23 8.00
CA SER A 59 -19.74 1.17 8.56
C SER A 59 -19.25 -0.25 8.21
N SER A 60 -18.27 -0.36 7.34
CA SER A 60 -17.75 -1.64 6.84
C SER A 60 -16.23 -1.51 6.62
N SER A 61 -15.46 -2.48 7.10
CA SER A 61 -14.02 -2.56 6.82
C SER A 61 -13.71 -3.06 5.40
N SER A 62 -14.74 -3.36 4.61
CA SER A 62 -14.59 -3.78 3.22
C SER A 62 -14.51 -2.56 2.31
N PRO A 63 -13.64 -2.57 1.28
CA PRO A 63 -13.56 -1.48 0.33
C PRO A 63 -14.85 -1.40 -0.50
N SER A 64 -15.28 -0.18 -0.79
CA SER A 64 -16.39 0.11 -1.69
C SER A 64 -15.95 0.31 -3.14
N GLY A 65 -14.64 0.47 -3.36
CA GLY A 65 -14.06 0.61 -4.70
C GLY A 65 -12.60 0.99 -4.68
N VAL A 66 -11.99 0.89 -5.85
CA VAL A 66 -10.62 1.35 -6.13
C VAL A 66 -10.64 2.86 -6.37
N VAL A 67 -9.60 3.55 -5.90
CA VAL A 67 -9.37 4.99 -6.13
C VAL A 67 -8.18 5.14 -7.06
N THR A 68 -8.43 5.65 -8.26
CA THR A 68 -7.40 5.92 -9.29
C THR A 68 -6.72 7.26 -9.06
N ALA A 69 -5.60 7.52 -9.75
CA ALA A 69 -4.89 8.80 -9.71
C ALA A 69 -5.79 10.00 -10.03
N SER A 70 -6.67 9.86 -11.03
CA SER A 70 -7.60 10.92 -11.43
C SER A 70 -8.62 11.24 -10.32
N GLN A 71 -9.20 10.22 -9.71
CA GLN A 71 -10.13 10.38 -8.59
C GLN A 71 -9.42 10.96 -7.36
N PHE A 72 -8.21 10.50 -7.07
CA PHE A 72 -7.42 11.04 -5.97
C PHE A 72 -7.08 12.52 -6.17
N SER A 73 -6.79 12.95 -7.39
CA SER A 73 -6.54 14.37 -7.69
C SER A 73 -7.77 15.25 -7.42
N GLN A 74 -8.98 14.75 -7.66
CA GLN A 74 -10.22 15.46 -7.30
C GLN A 74 -10.40 15.53 -5.78
N ILE A 75 -10.06 14.47 -5.05
CA ILE A 75 -10.12 14.44 -3.59
C ILE A 75 -9.13 15.44 -2.98
N LEU A 76 -7.91 15.55 -3.53
CA LEU A 76 -6.93 16.54 -3.08
C LEU A 76 -7.46 17.97 -3.21
N SER A 77 -8.16 18.28 -4.29
CA SER A 77 -8.81 19.60 -4.44
C SER A 77 -9.85 19.85 -3.34
N GLY A 78 -10.58 18.84 -2.90
CA GLY A 78 -11.50 18.93 -1.77
C GLY A 78 -10.78 19.20 -0.44
N ILE A 79 -9.61 18.61 -0.23
CA ILE A 79 -8.76 18.89 0.95
C ILE A 79 -8.28 20.35 0.92
N GLU A 80 -7.79 20.82 -0.21
CA GLU A 80 -7.34 22.22 -0.39
C GLU A 80 -8.46 23.23 -0.11
N ASN A 81 -9.70 22.86 -0.38
CA ASN A 81 -10.89 23.68 -0.10
C ASN A 81 -11.43 23.49 1.34
N ASN A 82 -10.76 22.71 2.20
CA ASN A 82 -11.21 22.34 3.55
C ASN A 82 -12.57 21.60 3.60
N GLU A 83 -12.87 20.82 2.57
CA GLU A 83 -14.07 20.00 2.50
C GLU A 83 -13.88 18.64 3.19
N PHE A 84 -12.62 18.17 3.29
CA PHE A 84 -12.25 16.88 3.86
C PHE A 84 -11.11 16.99 4.87
N ASP A 85 -11.18 16.16 5.91
CA ASP A 85 -10.07 15.95 6.83
C ASP A 85 -9.14 14.86 6.28
N TYR A 86 -7.84 15.00 6.50
CA TYR A 86 -6.87 13.98 6.12
C TYR A 86 -5.86 13.70 7.24
N PHE A 87 -5.37 12.48 7.25
CA PHE A 87 -4.25 12.04 8.09
C PHE A 87 -3.20 11.37 7.20
N SER A 88 -1.94 11.66 7.43
CA SER A 88 -0.86 10.90 6.82
C SER A 88 -0.30 9.92 7.85
N TYR A 89 -0.23 8.65 7.50
CA TYR A 89 0.50 7.66 8.28
C TYR A 89 1.95 7.61 7.79
N GLU A 90 2.82 8.41 8.39
CA GLU A 90 4.23 8.51 7.98
C GLU A 90 4.93 7.15 8.03
N GLU A 91 4.61 6.29 9.01
CA GLU A 91 5.21 4.96 9.14
C GLU A 91 4.94 4.06 7.94
N GLU A 92 3.77 4.18 7.32
CA GLU A 92 3.36 3.36 6.17
C GLU A 92 3.52 4.10 4.83
N GLY A 93 3.59 5.43 4.83
CA GLY A 93 3.64 6.26 3.62
C GLY A 93 2.31 6.31 2.87
N GLU A 94 1.18 6.29 3.58
CA GLU A 94 -0.17 6.31 3.03
C GLU A 94 -0.93 7.55 3.46
N TYR A 95 -1.74 8.13 2.55
CA TYR A 95 -2.77 9.10 2.89
C TYR A 95 -4.03 8.40 3.32
N ILE A 96 -4.59 8.83 4.45
CA ILE A 96 -5.93 8.45 4.90
C ILE A 96 -6.79 9.71 4.93
N ILE A 97 -7.84 9.73 4.13
CA ILE A 97 -8.70 10.90 3.94
C ILE A 97 -10.11 10.54 4.39
N ASP A 98 -10.63 11.33 5.33
CA ASP A 98 -12.00 11.22 5.81
C ASP A 98 -12.92 12.12 4.99
N THR A 99 -13.82 11.53 4.21
CA THR A 99 -14.82 12.24 3.40
C THR A 99 -16.20 12.22 4.06
N GLY A 100 -16.28 12.03 5.37
CA GLY A 100 -17.52 11.92 6.13
C GLY A 100 -18.10 10.50 6.14
N ASN A 101 -18.60 10.00 5.04
CA ASN A 101 -19.19 8.67 4.93
C ASN A 101 -18.17 7.58 4.61
N ASN A 102 -17.10 7.93 3.92
CA ASN A 102 -16.03 7.02 3.50
C ASN A 102 -14.68 7.46 4.05
N VAL A 103 -13.80 6.48 4.16
CA VAL A 103 -12.37 6.69 4.36
C VAL A 103 -11.66 6.25 3.10
N ILE A 104 -10.77 7.09 2.59
CA ILE A 104 -9.98 6.80 1.40
C ILE A 104 -8.53 6.62 1.83
N ASN A 105 -7.96 5.50 1.41
CA ASN A 105 -6.53 5.26 1.51
C ASN A 105 -5.90 5.43 0.13
N TYR A 106 -4.77 6.13 0.06
CA TYR A 106 -4.01 6.28 -1.18
C TYR A 106 -2.49 6.27 -0.89
N PRO A 107 -1.69 5.49 -1.65
CA PRO A 107 -0.25 5.44 -1.49
C PRO A 107 0.40 6.77 -1.86
N MET A 108 1.44 7.15 -1.11
CA MET A 108 2.31 8.28 -1.38
C MET A 108 3.65 7.81 -1.99
N LYS A 109 4.49 8.76 -2.37
CA LYS A 109 5.86 8.47 -2.78
C LYS A 109 6.62 7.68 -1.71
N GLU A 110 6.50 8.09 -0.46
CA GLU A 110 7.11 7.46 0.71
C GLU A 110 6.66 6.01 0.91
N PHE A 111 5.44 5.67 0.48
CA PHE A 111 4.95 4.29 0.47
C PHE A 111 5.84 3.40 -0.39
N ILE A 112 6.20 3.89 -1.56
CA ILE A 112 7.06 3.17 -2.52
C ILE A 112 8.49 3.08 -1.98
N GLU A 113 9.05 4.21 -1.52
CA GLU A 113 10.40 4.29 -0.97
C GLU A 113 10.60 3.28 0.16
N LYS A 114 9.68 3.21 1.12
CA LYS A 114 9.75 2.25 2.24
C LYS A 114 9.70 0.80 1.79
N ARG A 115 8.90 0.45 0.77
CA ARG A 115 8.84 -0.93 0.25
C ARG A 115 10.08 -1.28 -0.58
N LEU A 116 10.69 -0.32 -1.24
CA LEU A 116 12.00 -0.50 -1.85
C LEU A 116 13.11 -0.73 -0.81
N GLU A 117 13.10 0.03 0.29
CA GLU A 117 14.03 -0.18 1.40
C GLU A 117 13.89 -1.58 2.00
N ILE A 118 12.65 -2.03 2.27
CA ILE A 118 12.37 -3.37 2.77
C ILE A 118 12.86 -4.44 1.79
N SER A 119 12.67 -4.25 0.48
CA SER A 119 13.12 -5.22 -0.51
C SER A 119 14.65 -5.39 -0.48
N LYS A 120 15.38 -4.30 -0.23
CA LYS A 120 16.83 -4.30 -0.05
C LYS A 120 17.24 -4.93 1.30
N GLU A 121 16.57 -4.54 2.39
CA GLU A 121 16.80 -5.07 3.74
C GLU A 121 16.67 -6.59 3.78
N LEU A 122 15.60 -7.11 3.18
CA LEU A 122 15.32 -8.54 3.13
C LEU A 122 16.10 -9.29 2.05
N ASN A 123 16.85 -8.58 1.22
CA ASN A 123 17.63 -9.13 0.11
C ASN A 123 16.76 -10.00 -0.83
N ILE A 124 15.58 -9.51 -1.20
CA ILE A 124 14.66 -10.14 -2.15
C ILE A 124 14.84 -9.58 -3.55
N GLY A 125 14.16 -10.17 -4.54
CA GLY A 125 14.30 -9.80 -5.96
C GLY A 125 13.80 -8.39 -6.32
N GLY A 126 12.97 -7.77 -5.47
CA GLY A 126 12.48 -6.42 -5.68
C GLY A 126 10.98 -6.26 -5.45
N ILE A 127 10.36 -5.31 -6.15
CA ILE A 127 8.93 -5.05 -6.09
C ILE A 127 8.27 -5.18 -7.47
N GLY A 128 7.00 -5.57 -7.48
CA GLY A 128 6.12 -5.61 -8.65
C GLY A 128 4.95 -4.65 -8.45
N ILE A 129 4.61 -3.87 -9.46
CA ILE A 129 3.58 -2.83 -9.36
C ILE A 129 2.27 -3.30 -9.98
N TRP A 130 1.15 -3.08 -9.26
CA TRP A 130 -0.20 -3.28 -9.75
C TRP A 130 -1.06 -2.03 -9.53
N ASP A 131 -1.49 -1.32 -10.56
CA ASP A 131 -0.90 -1.27 -11.90
C ASP A 131 -0.49 0.19 -12.21
N VAL A 132 0.43 0.37 -13.11
CA VAL A 132 0.98 1.69 -13.47
C VAL A 132 -0.09 2.64 -14.00
N GLY A 133 -1.13 2.12 -14.66
CA GLY A 133 -2.20 2.94 -15.23
C GLY A 133 -3.10 3.63 -14.20
N ASN A 134 -3.10 3.16 -12.96
CA ASN A 134 -3.92 3.69 -11.86
C ASN A 134 -3.16 4.62 -10.92
N GLY A 135 -1.84 4.73 -11.06
CA GLY A 135 -0.98 5.51 -10.17
C GLY A 135 -0.76 6.95 -10.62
N LYS A 136 -0.40 7.83 -9.67
CA LYS A 136 0.13 9.16 -9.98
C LYS A 136 1.59 9.04 -10.47
N GLU A 137 2.01 9.98 -11.31
CA GLU A 137 3.38 10.04 -11.82
C GLU A 137 4.41 10.10 -10.68
N SER A 138 4.11 10.81 -9.60
CA SER A 138 4.98 10.91 -8.42
C SER A 138 5.29 9.56 -7.75
N LEU A 139 4.49 8.52 -7.95
CA LEU A 139 4.76 7.17 -7.43
C LEU A 139 5.88 6.46 -8.19
N ILE A 140 6.26 6.93 -9.38
CA ILE A 140 7.34 6.36 -10.20
C ILE A 140 8.70 6.98 -9.85
N GLU A 141 8.73 8.18 -9.25
CA GLU A 141 9.97 8.89 -8.95
C GLU A 141 11.00 8.11 -8.11
N PRO A 142 10.60 7.21 -7.16
CA PRO A 142 11.56 6.43 -6.37
C PRO A 142 12.36 5.40 -7.15
N PHE A 143 11.98 5.05 -8.38
CA PHE A 143 12.65 4.07 -9.24
C PHE A 143 13.70 4.76 -10.13
#